data_9a264095038475f02e00409dd5304d6c
#
_entry.id   9a264095038475f02e00409dd5304d6c
#
_cell.length_a   1.000
_cell.length_b   1.000
_cell.length_c   1.000
_cell.angle_alpha   90.00
_cell.angle_beta   90.00
_cell.angle_gamma   90.00
#
_symmetry.space_group_name_H-M   'P 1'
#
loop_
_entity.id
_entity.type
_entity.pdbx_description
1 polymer ?
#
loop_
_entity_poly.entity_id
_entity_poly.type
_entity_poly.pdbx_seq_one_letter_code
_entity_poly.pdbx_strand_id
1 'polypeptide(L)'
;MLALNNGIITAADRTPLILTEKIDPGFYSVNFNEKDNYFYAYGINPYTLPEKIYGEDFNNNERILDTAKLRFDEGKATTVLLRGVKGSGKTLTLKQLALDHVAKGGIVLQISQPFFGEGLIAFLTAFRNNHTMVVIDEFEKVYNEKEEMQGLLSLLDGTGTLPLFTLLTCNKVSSDMEYFINRPGRVYFKIDFSGLSLSVIEDYCKQELEIQELYSQIKDYSVQFKHFTLDMLSVLVTELNNSVTLNKYRGKTFNAIFNDVVDILNIKPDRSPIIKVSSIKYRGIDVFKYFTVNNLGYLKNHGYFNLTFKNKDNNKEDFETLIKDVEFLSGAQRSHVQISVAESTLEVTNDKIQIKTLEGMEIEIIKVPFEGATSELNLFFNKQIDYVSYEED
;
A
#
# COMPACT_ATOMS: atom_id res chain seq x y z
N MET A 1 -28.32 30.10 -0.58
CA MET A 1 -27.82 31.03 -1.59
C MET A 1 -26.42 31.43 -1.22
N LEU A 2 -25.51 31.56 -2.19
CA LEU A 2 -24.13 31.93 -1.94
C LEU A 2 -23.92 33.40 -2.23
N ALA A 3 -23.09 34.07 -1.44
CA ALA A 3 -22.72 35.47 -1.65
C ALA A 3 -21.21 35.55 -1.92
N LEU A 4 -20.84 36.30 -2.94
CA LEU A 4 -19.44 36.57 -3.31
C LEU A 4 -19.15 38.05 -3.07
N ASN A 5 -18.15 38.32 -2.21
CA ASN A 5 -17.67 39.67 -1.97
C ASN A 5 -16.14 39.69 -1.90
N ASN A 6 -15.51 40.44 -2.80
CA ASN A 6 -14.03 40.54 -2.88
C ASN A 6 -13.31 39.17 -2.86
N GLY A 7 -13.84 38.18 -3.58
CA GLY A 7 -13.24 36.83 -3.61
C GLY A 7 -13.56 35.95 -2.39
N ILE A 8 -14.39 36.44 -1.44
CA ILE A 8 -14.82 35.67 -0.27
C ILE A 8 -16.25 35.16 -0.53
N ILE A 9 -16.47 33.87 -0.34
CA ILE A 9 -17.71 33.15 -0.53
C ILE A 9 -18.32 32.88 0.84
N THR A 10 -19.55 33.33 1.07
CA THR A 10 -20.31 33.08 2.31
C THR A 10 -21.70 32.53 2.00
N ALA A 11 -22.29 31.81 2.97
CA ALA A 11 -23.73 31.50 2.91
C ALA A 11 -24.52 32.75 3.28
N ALA A 12 -25.31 33.25 2.34
CA ALA A 12 -26.04 34.53 2.51
C ALA A 12 -27.26 34.33 3.40
N ASP A 13 -27.16 34.78 4.63
CA ASP A 13 -28.30 34.81 5.56
C ASP A 13 -28.80 36.25 5.89
N ARG A 14 -27.95 37.25 5.88
CA ARG A 14 -28.30 38.54 6.50
C ARG A 14 -27.74 39.83 5.90
N THR A 15 -27.07 39.85 4.75
CA THR A 15 -26.50 41.09 4.20
C THR A 15 -26.88 41.28 2.73
N PRO A 16 -27.08 42.54 2.25
CA PRO A 16 -27.33 42.82 0.83
C PRO A 16 -26.00 42.64 0.06
N LEU A 17 -25.70 41.40 -0.26
CA LEU A 17 -24.55 40.99 -1.06
C LEU A 17 -25.01 40.60 -2.46
N ILE A 18 -24.12 40.68 -3.42
CA ILE A 18 -24.37 40.09 -4.75
C ILE A 18 -24.59 38.61 -4.56
N LEU A 19 -25.84 38.17 -4.68
CA LEU A 19 -26.19 36.76 -4.60
C LEU A 19 -25.81 36.08 -5.92
N THR A 20 -25.07 35.00 -5.84
CA THR A 20 -24.75 34.17 -7.00
C THR A 20 -25.25 32.75 -6.76
N GLU A 21 -25.82 32.15 -7.79
CA GLU A 21 -26.22 30.76 -7.77
C GLU A 21 -25.06 29.83 -8.21
N LYS A 22 -24.04 30.42 -8.85
CA LYS A 22 -22.94 29.70 -9.44
C LYS A 22 -21.62 30.36 -9.07
N ILE A 23 -20.67 29.54 -8.67
CA ILE A 23 -19.29 29.92 -8.34
C ILE A 23 -18.38 29.38 -9.43
N ASP A 24 -17.35 30.12 -9.77
CA ASP A 24 -16.35 29.68 -10.76
C ASP A 24 -15.63 28.42 -10.30
N PRO A 25 -15.34 27.49 -11.23
CA PRO A 25 -14.50 26.35 -10.92
C PRO A 25 -13.15 26.79 -10.34
N GLY A 26 -12.70 26.13 -9.29
CA GLY A 26 -11.44 26.54 -8.63
C GLY A 26 -11.25 25.90 -7.28
N PHE A 27 -10.18 26.36 -6.62
CA PHE A 27 -9.76 25.88 -5.30
C PHE A 27 -10.06 26.96 -4.26
N TYR A 28 -10.69 26.55 -3.18
CA TYR A 28 -11.12 27.44 -2.10
C TYR A 28 -10.77 26.80 -0.75
N SER A 29 -10.30 27.60 0.20
CA SER A 29 -10.08 27.20 1.59
C SER A 29 -11.27 27.60 2.44
N VAL A 30 -11.82 26.65 3.21
CA VAL A 30 -12.91 26.88 4.15
C VAL A 30 -12.35 27.38 5.47
N ASN A 31 -12.96 28.43 6.02
CA ASN A 31 -12.60 29.03 7.30
C ASN A 31 -13.84 29.44 8.08
N PHE A 32 -13.65 29.73 9.36
CA PHE A 32 -14.68 30.16 10.27
C PHE A 32 -14.35 31.52 10.90
N ASN A 33 -15.27 32.46 10.84
CA ASN A 33 -15.14 33.74 11.51
C ASN A 33 -15.78 33.63 12.90
N GLU A 34 -14.97 33.51 13.94
CA GLU A 34 -15.44 33.39 15.32
C GLU A 34 -16.18 34.62 15.82
N LYS A 35 -15.76 35.80 15.38
CA LYS A 35 -16.37 37.07 15.82
C LYS A 35 -17.80 37.20 15.37
N ASP A 36 -18.08 36.83 14.13
CA ASP A 36 -19.39 37.01 13.49
C ASP A 36 -20.15 35.69 13.33
N ASN A 37 -19.56 34.59 13.79
CA ASN A 37 -20.13 33.24 13.86
C ASN A 37 -20.64 32.71 12.52
N TYR A 38 -19.80 32.77 11.46
CA TYR A 38 -20.15 32.22 10.15
C TYR A 38 -18.95 31.55 9.44
N PHE A 39 -19.26 30.57 8.59
CA PHE A 39 -18.31 29.98 7.68
C PHE A 39 -18.17 30.80 6.39
N TYR A 40 -16.95 30.85 5.87
CA TYR A 40 -16.63 31.44 4.58
C TYR A 40 -15.59 30.65 3.85
N ALA A 41 -15.46 30.83 2.54
CA ALA A 41 -14.37 30.30 1.75
C ALA A 41 -13.73 31.39 0.92
N TYR A 42 -12.44 31.30 0.67
CA TYR A 42 -11.69 32.20 -0.19
C TYR A 42 -10.85 31.42 -1.19
N GLY A 43 -10.62 31.99 -2.37
CA GLY A 43 -9.82 31.38 -3.43
C GLY A 43 -8.37 31.18 -3.00
N ILE A 44 -7.85 29.99 -3.30
CA ILE A 44 -6.44 29.61 -3.10
C ILE A 44 -5.82 29.21 -4.44
N ASN A 45 -4.50 29.21 -4.49
CA ASN A 45 -3.80 28.74 -5.68
C ASN A 45 -4.08 27.27 -5.94
N PRO A 46 -4.15 26.84 -7.22
CA PRO A 46 -4.23 25.44 -7.58
C PRO A 46 -3.10 24.61 -6.98
N TYR A 47 -3.36 23.34 -6.72
CA TYR A 47 -2.31 22.41 -6.31
C TYR A 47 -1.24 22.28 -7.40
N THR A 48 0.00 22.15 -6.97
CA THR A 48 1.13 21.84 -7.86
C THR A 48 1.45 20.36 -7.81
N LEU A 49 1.60 19.76 -8.97
CA LEU A 49 2.14 18.40 -9.13
C LEU A 49 3.64 18.44 -9.37
N PRO A 50 4.37 17.38 -9.01
CA PRO A 50 5.76 17.24 -9.42
C PRO A 50 5.85 17.17 -10.96
N GLU A 51 7.00 17.55 -11.53
CA GLU A 51 7.23 17.52 -12.97
C GLU A 51 7.12 16.10 -13.55
N LYS A 52 7.49 15.11 -12.77
CA LYS A 52 7.39 13.69 -13.14
C LYS A 52 6.49 12.93 -12.20
N ILE A 53 5.62 12.13 -12.77
CA ILE A 53 4.77 11.17 -12.07
C ILE A 53 5.10 9.80 -12.66
N TYR A 54 5.39 8.84 -11.80
CA TYR A 54 5.81 7.51 -12.20
C TYR A 54 4.67 6.50 -12.08
N GLY A 55 4.62 5.59 -13.06
CA GLY A 55 3.59 4.59 -13.19
C GLY A 55 2.33 5.07 -13.89
N GLU A 56 1.49 4.15 -14.29
CA GLU A 56 0.20 4.43 -14.91
C GLU A 56 -0.84 4.84 -13.86
N ASP A 57 -1.98 5.36 -14.30
CA ASP A 57 -3.15 5.68 -13.44
C ASP A 57 -3.79 4.41 -12.87
N PHE A 58 -3.13 3.78 -11.92
CA PHE A 58 -3.59 2.58 -11.24
C PHE A 58 -4.71 2.82 -10.23
N ASN A 59 -5.03 4.07 -9.92
CA ASN A 59 -6.10 4.44 -8.98
C ASN A 59 -7.45 4.64 -9.68
N ASN A 60 -7.53 4.48 -10.99
CA ASN A 60 -8.75 4.71 -11.77
C ASN A 60 -9.37 6.10 -11.51
N ASN A 61 -8.54 7.15 -11.49
CA ASN A 61 -8.98 8.51 -11.18
C ASN A 61 -10.17 8.95 -12.03
N GLU A 62 -10.14 8.67 -13.32
CA GLU A 62 -11.25 8.98 -14.23
C GLU A 62 -12.55 8.29 -13.79
N ARG A 63 -12.50 7.00 -13.47
CA ARG A 63 -13.66 6.24 -12.98
C ARG A 63 -14.23 6.83 -11.68
N ILE A 64 -13.35 7.28 -10.78
CA ILE A 64 -13.77 7.90 -9.51
C ILE A 64 -14.53 9.19 -9.80
N LEU A 65 -13.99 10.07 -10.65
CA LEU A 65 -14.60 11.34 -11.01
C LEU A 65 -15.93 11.17 -11.74
N ASP A 66 -15.99 10.25 -12.70
CA ASP A 66 -17.22 9.97 -13.46
C ASP A 66 -18.30 9.37 -12.55
N THR A 67 -17.92 8.47 -11.64
CA THR A 67 -18.86 7.94 -10.64
C THR A 67 -19.35 9.03 -9.69
N ALA A 68 -18.45 9.91 -9.22
CA ALA A 68 -18.83 11.01 -8.34
C ALA A 68 -19.80 11.96 -9.02
N LYS A 69 -19.57 12.26 -10.30
CA LYS A 69 -20.48 13.09 -11.11
C LYS A 69 -21.84 12.43 -11.31
N LEU A 70 -21.88 11.17 -11.70
CA LEU A 70 -23.13 10.42 -11.87
C LEU A 70 -23.95 10.43 -10.59
N ARG A 71 -23.30 10.18 -9.45
CA ARG A 71 -23.97 10.17 -8.14
C ARG A 71 -24.41 11.55 -7.70
N PHE A 72 -23.64 12.60 -8.03
CA PHE A 72 -24.08 13.99 -7.81
C PHE A 72 -25.36 14.28 -8.57
N ASP A 73 -25.46 13.89 -9.84
CA ASP A 73 -26.66 14.09 -10.67
C ASP A 73 -27.87 13.30 -10.12
N GLU A 74 -27.62 12.18 -9.40
CA GLU A 74 -28.64 11.42 -8.67
C GLU A 74 -28.96 11.99 -7.27
N GLY A 75 -28.34 13.09 -6.85
CA GLY A 75 -28.50 13.65 -5.51
C GLY A 75 -27.82 12.83 -4.39
N LYS A 76 -26.82 12.02 -4.71
CA LYS A 76 -26.11 11.12 -3.78
C LYS A 76 -24.69 11.59 -3.50
N ALA A 77 -24.27 11.47 -2.24
CA ALA A 77 -22.89 11.74 -1.83
C ALA A 77 -21.92 10.63 -2.32
N THR A 78 -20.66 11.01 -2.53
CA THR A 78 -19.57 10.09 -2.82
C THR A 78 -18.39 10.40 -1.90
N THR A 79 -17.97 9.44 -1.10
CA THR A 79 -16.76 9.58 -0.25
C THR A 79 -15.68 8.63 -0.76
N VAL A 80 -14.50 9.18 -0.95
CA VAL A 80 -13.27 8.45 -1.32
C VAL A 80 -12.27 8.55 -0.17
N LEU A 81 -11.77 7.42 0.27
CA LEU A 81 -10.73 7.33 1.29
C LEU A 81 -9.46 6.77 0.69
N LEU A 82 -8.39 7.56 0.70
CA LEU A 82 -7.03 7.15 0.35
C LEU A 82 -6.27 6.82 1.64
N ARG A 83 -5.97 5.55 1.87
CA ARG A 83 -5.33 5.07 3.09
C ARG A 83 -3.97 4.46 2.81
N GLY A 84 -3.00 4.67 3.69
CA GLY A 84 -1.70 4.02 3.59
C GLY A 84 -0.58 4.82 4.26
N VAL A 85 0.63 4.27 4.27
CA VAL A 85 1.78 4.87 4.94
C VAL A 85 2.22 6.20 4.31
N LYS A 86 2.96 7.00 5.07
CA LYS A 86 3.57 8.23 4.58
C LYS A 86 4.50 7.94 3.38
N GLY A 87 4.52 8.82 2.37
CA GLY A 87 5.36 8.64 1.18
C GLY A 87 4.82 7.62 0.16
N SER A 88 3.58 7.13 0.30
CA SER A 88 2.97 6.13 -0.60
C SER A 88 2.21 6.73 -1.80
N GLY A 89 2.16 8.05 -1.94
CA GLY A 89 1.50 8.72 -3.08
C GLY A 89 0.07 9.23 -2.83
N LYS A 90 -0.52 9.04 -1.64
CA LYS A 90 -1.90 9.48 -1.33
C LYS A 90 -2.17 10.96 -1.65
N THR A 91 -1.32 11.85 -1.12
CA THR A 91 -1.47 13.30 -1.36
C THR A 91 -1.25 13.67 -2.83
N LEU A 92 -0.41 12.93 -3.56
CA LEU A 92 -0.25 13.11 -5.00
C LEU A 92 -1.56 12.75 -5.74
N THR A 93 -2.13 11.60 -5.45
CA THR A 93 -3.42 11.15 -6.01
C THR A 93 -4.55 12.11 -5.66
N LEU A 94 -4.59 12.59 -4.39
CA LEU A 94 -5.56 13.61 -3.96
C LEU A 94 -5.45 14.87 -4.81
N LYS A 95 -4.24 15.41 -4.98
CA LYS A 95 -4.00 16.62 -5.77
C LYS A 95 -4.39 16.44 -7.23
N GLN A 96 -4.07 15.30 -7.82
CA GLN A 96 -4.43 14.98 -9.20
C GLN A 96 -5.94 14.90 -9.38
N LEU A 97 -6.65 14.16 -8.51
CA LEU A 97 -8.12 14.09 -8.52
C LEU A 97 -8.77 15.46 -8.39
N ALA A 98 -8.24 16.32 -7.51
CA ALA A 98 -8.76 17.67 -7.30
C ALA A 98 -8.52 18.58 -8.52
N LEU A 99 -7.34 18.50 -9.16
CA LEU A 99 -7.05 19.25 -10.40
C LEU A 99 -7.95 18.81 -11.54
N ASP A 100 -8.11 17.51 -11.74
CA ASP A 100 -8.99 16.95 -12.78
C ASP A 100 -10.46 17.31 -12.54
N HIS A 101 -10.88 17.33 -11.26
CA HIS A 101 -12.22 17.76 -10.89
C HIS A 101 -12.50 19.22 -11.27
N VAL A 102 -11.55 20.12 -10.98
CA VAL A 102 -11.68 21.53 -11.39
C VAL A 102 -11.63 21.69 -12.89
N ALA A 103 -10.78 20.95 -13.60
CA ALA A 103 -10.72 20.95 -15.06
C ALA A 103 -12.04 20.49 -15.71
N LYS A 104 -12.80 19.61 -15.04
CA LYS A 104 -14.18 19.19 -15.42
C LYS A 104 -15.28 20.20 -14.97
N GLY A 105 -14.90 21.38 -14.47
CA GLY A 105 -15.82 22.45 -14.05
C GLY A 105 -16.30 22.35 -12.60
N GLY A 106 -15.66 21.56 -11.77
CA GLY A 106 -15.98 21.40 -10.35
C GLY A 106 -15.33 22.45 -9.45
N ILE A 107 -15.75 22.48 -8.20
CA ILE A 107 -15.22 23.32 -7.12
C ILE A 107 -14.55 22.44 -6.09
N VAL A 108 -13.38 22.84 -5.60
CA VAL A 108 -12.66 22.18 -4.50
C VAL A 108 -12.73 23.06 -3.26
N LEU A 109 -13.28 22.53 -2.18
CA LEU A 109 -13.30 23.12 -0.85
C LEU A 109 -12.29 22.37 0.05
N GLN A 110 -11.19 23.00 0.39
CA GLN A 110 -10.20 22.45 1.30
C GLN A 110 -10.56 22.78 2.75
N ILE A 111 -10.65 21.75 3.59
CA ILE A 111 -10.83 21.86 5.05
C ILE A 111 -9.52 21.42 5.71
N SER A 112 -8.91 22.31 6.48
CA SER A 112 -7.65 22.07 7.19
C SER A 112 -7.75 22.27 8.71
N GLN A 113 -8.96 22.52 9.22
CA GLN A 113 -9.27 22.65 10.65
C GLN A 113 -10.47 21.76 11.00
N PRO A 114 -10.63 21.35 12.26
CA PRO A 114 -11.67 20.40 12.68
C PRO A 114 -13.06 21.05 12.73
N PHE A 115 -13.54 21.49 11.59
CA PHE A 115 -14.89 22.08 11.48
C PHE A 115 -15.97 21.00 11.47
N PHE A 116 -17.00 21.17 12.27
CA PHE A 116 -18.15 20.27 12.33
C PHE A 116 -19.42 21.03 12.80
N GLY A 117 -20.52 20.29 12.87
CA GLY A 117 -21.79 20.79 13.38
C GLY A 117 -22.69 21.44 12.31
N GLU A 118 -23.83 21.96 12.77
CA GLU A 118 -24.92 22.47 11.90
C GLU A 118 -24.48 23.65 11.03
N GLY A 119 -23.62 24.52 11.53
CA GLY A 119 -23.11 25.66 10.79
C GLY A 119 -22.32 25.27 9.55
N LEU A 120 -21.45 24.27 9.65
CA LEU A 120 -20.70 23.71 8.51
C LEU A 120 -21.68 23.06 7.50
N ILE A 121 -22.63 22.27 8.01
CA ILE A 121 -23.63 21.60 7.16
C ILE A 121 -24.44 22.64 6.39
N ALA A 122 -24.90 23.71 7.06
CA ALA A 122 -25.61 24.79 6.41
C ALA A 122 -24.76 25.50 5.36
N PHE A 123 -23.49 25.76 5.65
CA PHE A 123 -22.55 26.34 4.69
C PHE A 123 -22.37 25.44 3.46
N LEU A 124 -22.07 24.13 3.65
CA LEU A 124 -21.91 23.17 2.55
C LEU A 124 -23.20 22.97 1.75
N THR A 125 -24.36 23.06 2.40
CA THR A 125 -25.70 23.00 1.73
C THR A 125 -25.86 24.10 0.71
N ALA A 126 -25.26 25.27 0.93
CA ALA A 126 -25.30 26.36 -0.05
C ALA A 126 -24.61 26.03 -1.38
N PHE A 127 -23.71 25.04 -1.39
CA PHE A 127 -23.02 24.54 -2.59
C PHE A 127 -23.73 23.38 -3.29
N ARG A 128 -24.90 22.94 -2.83
CA ARG A 128 -25.60 21.73 -3.34
C ARG A 128 -25.85 21.73 -4.86
N ASN A 129 -25.93 22.90 -5.49
CA ASN A 129 -26.13 23.04 -6.93
C ASN A 129 -24.80 23.13 -7.72
N ASN A 130 -23.67 23.07 -7.02
CA ASN A 130 -22.35 23.11 -7.62
C ASN A 130 -21.71 21.73 -7.45
N HIS A 131 -21.05 21.25 -8.50
CA HIS A 131 -20.28 20.00 -8.40
C HIS A 131 -19.07 20.22 -7.50
N THR A 132 -19.24 19.96 -6.21
CA THR A 132 -18.30 20.35 -5.15
C THR A 132 -17.60 19.14 -4.58
N MET A 133 -16.26 19.20 -4.57
CA MET A 133 -15.38 18.26 -3.88
C MET A 133 -14.91 18.88 -2.56
N VAL A 134 -15.14 18.21 -1.45
CA VAL A 134 -14.57 18.55 -0.14
C VAL A 134 -13.32 17.73 0.09
N VAL A 135 -12.19 18.39 0.32
CA VAL A 135 -10.88 17.75 0.50
C VAL A 135 -10.40 17.91 1.94
N ILE A 136 -10.03 16.79 2.57
CA ILE A 136 -9.41 16.78 3.90
C ILE A 136 -8.19 15.86 3.83
N ASP A 137 -7.00 16.47 3.77
CA ASP A 137 -5.74 15.74 3.73
C ASP A 137 -5.29 15.40 5.15
N GLU A 138 -4.82 14.17 5.39
CA GLU A 138 -4.43 13.64 6.70
C GLU A 138 -5.52 13.89 7.76
N PHE A 139 -6.75 13.47 7.45
CA PHE A 139 -7.91 13.81 8.27
C PHE A 139 -7.79 13.37 9.73
N GLU A 140 -6.99 12.33 10.02
CA GLU A 140 -6.68 11.88 11.37
C GLU A 140 -5.85 12.88 12.18
N LYS A 141 -5.21 13.85 11.52
CA LYS A 141 -4.50 14.94 12.19
C LYS A 141 -5.38 16.17 12.35
N VAL A 142 -6.27 16.39 11.39
CA VAL A 142 -7.23 17.50 11.42
C VAL A 142 -8.29 17.24 12.49
N TYR A 143 -8.85 16.04 12.52
CA TYR A 143 -9.88 15.59 13.46
C TYR A 143 -9.27 14.58 14.45
N ASN A 144 -8.49 15.07 15.39
CA ASN A 144 -7.70 14.23 16.30
C ASN A 144 -8.45 13.89 17.61
N GLU A 145 -9.49 14.64 17.93
CA GLU A 145 -10.32 14.39 19.12
C GLU A 145 -11.56 13.56 18.76
N LYS A 146 -12.05 12.81 19.74
CA LYS A 146 -13.19 11.90 19.53
C LYS A 146 -14.47 12.64 19.11
N GLU A 147 -14.72 13.80 19.71
CA GLU A 147 -15.89 14.63 19.39
C GLU A 147 -15.82 15.22 17.99
N GLU A 148 -14.64 15.71 17.58
CA GLU A 148 -14.38 16.23 16.24
C GLU A 148 -14.57 15.12 15.20
N MET A 149 -14.04 13.94 15.45
CA MET A 149 -14.21 12.78 14.59
C MET A 149 -15.69 12.41 14.47
N GLN A 150 -16.45 12.38 15.57
CA GLN A 150 -17.90 12.14 15.51
C GLN A 150 -18.64 13.20 14.71
N GLY A 151 -18.21 14.47 14.82
CA GLY A 151 -18.73 15.56 14.03
C GLY A 151 -18.51 15.37 12.52
N LEU A 152 -17.30 15.00 12.10
CA LEU A 152 -17.00 14.62 10.72
C LEU A 152 -17.87 13.43 10.27
N LEU A 153 -18.02 12.42 11.12
CA LEU A 153 -18.86 11.28 10.85
C LEU A 153 -20.31 11.66 10.56
N SER A 154 -20.84 12.58 11.35
CA SER A 154 -22.21 13.08 11.18
C SER A 154 -22.34 13.82 9.85
N LEU A 155 -21.31 14.54 9.42
CA LEU A 155 -21.26 15.18 8.11
C LEU A 155 -21.32 14.13 6.98
N LEU A 156 -20.60 13.03 7.12
CA LEU A 156 -20.56 11.97 6.10
C LEU A 156 -21.79 11.04 6.14
N ASP A 157 -22.43 10.86 7.31
CA ASP A 157 -23.62 10.02 7.50
C ASP A 157 -24.95 10.76 7.27
N GLY A 158 -25.03 11.92 7.89
CA GLY A 158 -26.33 12.61 8.10
C GLY A 158 -26.83 13.33 6.88
N THR A 159 -26.05 13.34 5.87
CA THR A 159 -26.26 14.19 4.73
C THR A 159 -26.76 13.42 3.51
N GLY A 160 -27.50 12.36 3.72
CA GLY A 160 -28.17 11.67 2.61
C GLY A 160 -28.91 12.61 1.63
N THR A 161 -28.87 13.91 1.90
CA THR A 161 -29.44 14.98 1.11
C THR A 161 -28.40 15.90 0.44
N LEU A 162 -27.11 15.82 0.80
CA LEU A 162 -26.06 16.63 0.17
C LEU A 162 -25.23 15.79 -0.78
N PRO A 163 -25.31 16.05 -2.09
CA PRO A 163 -24.53 15.31 -3.09
C PRO A 163 -23.07 15.79 -3.13
N LEU A 164 -22.37 15.72 -2.00
CA LEU A 164 -20.97 16.12 -1.91
C LEU A 164 -20.06 15.00 -2.37
N PHE A 165 -18.99 15.37 -3.06
CA PHE A 165 -17.85 14.51 -3.29
C PHE A 165 -16.81 14.78 -2.21
N THR A 166 -16.60 13.85 -1.28
CA THR A 166 -15.63 14.00 -0.19
C THR A 166 -14.41 13.14 -0.45
N LEU A 167 -13.22 13.74 -0.41
CA LEU A 167 -11.93 13.09 -0.62
C LEU A 167 -11.08 13.22 0.64
N LEU A 168 -10.81 12.09 1.25
CA LEU A 168 -10.09 11.96 2.52
C LEU A 168 -8.79 11.22 2.33
N THR A 169 -7.71 11.65 3.00
CA THR A 169 -6.50 10.84 3.13
C THR A 169 -6.23 10.53 4.59
N CYS A 170 -5.64 9.35 4.87
CA CYS A 170 -5.14 9.01 6.20
C CYS A 170 -3.89 8.12 6.13
N ASN A 171 -3.02 8.24 7.16
CA ASN A 171 -1.82 7.42 7.30
C ASN A 171 -2.09 6.17 8.14
N LYS A 172 -2.87 6.31 9.20
CA LYS A 172 -3.24 5.21 10.12
C LYS A 172 -4.73 5.26 10.39
N VAL A 173 -5.34 4.11 10.42
CA VAL A 173 -6.73 3.92 10.83
C VAL A 173 -6.70 3.43 12.27
N SER A 174 -7.28 4.20 13.20
CA SER A 174 -7.53 3.72 14.57
C SER A 174 -8.68 2.72 14.57
N SER A 175 -8.82 1.94 15.63
CA SER A 175 -9.96 1.01 15.82
C SER A 175 -11.32 1.71 15.70
N ASP A 176 -11.41 2.94 16.22
CA ASP A 176 -12.63 3.76 16.15
C ASP A 176 -12.94 4.19 14.71
N MET A 177 -11.88 4.47 13.92
CA MET A 177 -11.98 4.79 12.50
C MET A 177 -12.35 3.55 11.65
N GLU A 178 -11.86 2.37 12.00
CA GLU A 178 -12.23 1.13 11.29
C GLU A 178 -13.72 0.83 11.37
N TYR A 179 -14.31 1.00 12.55
CA TYR A 179 -15.77 0.86 12.73
C TYR A 179 -16.54 1.84 11.86
N PHE A 180 -16.00 3.02 11.64
CA PHE A 180 -16.55 4.05 10.80
C PHE A 180 -16.45 3.74 9.30
N ILE A 181 -15.24 3.38 8.85
CA ILE A 181 -14.94 3.12 7.44
C ILE A 181 -15.71 1.90 6.93
N ASN A 182 -15.96 0.93 7.80
CA ASN A 182 -16.61 -0.33 7.44
C ASN A 182 -18.15 -0.24 7.42
N ARG A 183 -18.75 0.92 7.75
CA ARG A 183 -20.20 1.09 7.61
C ARG A 183 -20.60 1.26 6.13
N PRO A 184 -21.49 0.39 5.62
CA PRO A 184 -21.96 0.50 4.24
C PRO A 184 -22.59 1.90 3.98
N GLY A 185 -22.21 2.52 2.87
CA GLY A 185 -22.77 3.80 2.43
C GLY A 185 -21.99 5.05 2.85
N ARG A 186 -21.03 4.97 3.79
CA ARG A 186 -20.21 6.11 4.20
C ARG A 186 -19.02 6.35 3.27
N VAL A 187 -18.23 5.32 3.03
CA VAL A 187 -17.07 5.35 2.12
C VAL A 187 -17.44 4.54 0.89
N TYR A 188 -17.52 5.22 -0.25
CA TYR A 188 -17.87 4.57 -1.51
C TYR A 188 -16.66 3.91 -2.18
N PHE A 189 -15.52 4.63 -2.22
CA PHE A 189 -14.25 4.10 -2.66
C PHE A 189 -13.25 4.10 -1.52
N LYS A 190 -12.60 2.96 -1.31
CA LYS A 190 -11.49 2.80 -0.39
C LYS A 190 -10.28 2.33 -1.17
N ILE A 191 -9.23 3.15 -1.19
CA ILE A 191 -7.99 2.86 -1.90
C ILE A 191 -6.87 2.74 -0.88
N ASP A 192 -6.27 1.56 -0.82
CA ASP A 192 -5.20 1.22 0.10
C ASP A 192 -3.85 1.33 -0.61
N PHE A 193 -3.01 2.24 -0.13
CA PHE A 193 -1.64 2.45 -0.59
C PHE A 193 -0.69 1.62 0.28
N SER A 194 -0.41 0.39 -0.13
CA SER A 194 0.41 -0.56 0.63
C SER A 194 1.91 -0.48 0.34
N GLY A 195 2.33 0.45 -0.49
CA GLY A 195 3.69 0.61 -1.01
C GLY A 195 3.68 0.78 -2.53
N LEU A 196 4.87 0.92 -3.12
CA LEU A 196 5.02 1.05 -4.56
C LEU A 196 4.75 -0.29 -5.26
N SER A 197 4.05 -0.25 -6.39
CA SER A 197 3.96 -1.39 -7.29
C SER A 197 5.29 -1.60 -8.03
N LEU A 198 5.54 -2.81 -8.50
CA LEU A 198 6.74 -3.09 -9.29
C LEU A 198 6.81 -2.28 -10.58
N SER A 199 5.66 -1.95 -11.18
CA SER A 199 5.59 -1.09 -12.37
C SER A 199 6.07 0.33 -12.09
N VAL A 200 5.69 0.91 -10.95
CA VAL A 200 6.18 2.24 -10.52
C VAL A 200 7.68 2.21 -10.25
N ILE A 201 8.17 1.16 -9.56
CA ILE A 201 9.61 1.00 -9.30
C ILE A 201 10.39 0.89 -10.61
N GLU A 202 9.89 0.09 -11.55
CA GLU A 202 10.50 -0.10 -12.86
C GLU A 202 10.53 1.21 -13.66
N ASP A 203 9.41 1.93 -13.73
CA ASP A 203 9.31 3.20 -14.45
C ASP A 203 10.23 4.26 -13.83
N TYR A 204 10.26 4.35 -12.51
CA TYR A 204 11.18 5.23 -11.79
C TYR A 204 12.65 4.89 -12.10
N CYS A 205 13.03 3.63 -12.00
CA CYS A 205 14.40 3.20 -12.26
C CYS A 205 14.80 3.41 -13.72
N LYS A 206 13.90 3.17 -14.69
CA LYS A 206 14.18 3.45 -16.11
C LYS A 206 14.51 4.92 -16.36
N GLN A 207 13.88 5.84 -15.63
CA GLN A 207 14.05 7.28 -15.83
C GLN A 207 15.15 7.89 -15.00
N GLU A 208 15.39 7.40 -13.78
CA GLU A 208 16.25 8.06 -12.80
C GLU A 208 17.53 7.28 -12.45
N LEU A 209 17.58 5.96 -12.71
CA LEU A 209 18.75 5.15 -12.35
C LEU A 209 19.79 5.17 -13.47
N GLU A 210 21.03 5.60 -13.18
CA GLU A 210 22.13 5.67 -14.16
C GLU A 210 22.65 4.27 -14.56
N ILE A 211 22.77 3.33 -13.60
CA ILE A 211 23.20 1.97 -13.87
C ILE A 211 21.98 1.04 -13.84
N GLN A 212 21.44 0.76 -15.00
CA GLN A 212 20.23 -0.04 -15.14
C GLN A 212 20.37 -1.49 -14.64
N GLU A 213 21.58 -2.01 -14.61
CA GLU A 213 21.90 -3.34 -14.09
C GLU A 213 21.60 -3.48 -12.59
N LEU A 214 21.56 -2.37 -11.85
CA LEU A 214 21.19 -2.35 -10.42
C LEU A 214 19.68 -2.46 -10.19
N TYR A 215 18.86 -2.37 -11.22
CA TYR A 215 17.40 -2.49 -11.08
C TYR A 215 16.97 -3.83 -10.46
N SER A 216 17.64 -4.92 -10.83
CA SER A 216 17.32 -6.24 -10.26
C SER A 216 17.49 -6.27 -8.73
N GLN A 217 18.56 -5.66 -8.22
CA GLN A 217 18.81 -5.56 -6.78
C GLN A 217 17.78 -4.67 -6.07
N ILE A 218 17.42 -3.53 -6.70
CA ILE A 218 16.36 -2.64 -6.18
C ILE A 218 15.03 -3.39 -6.09
N LYS A 219 14.66 -4.11 -7.15
CA LYS A 219 13.46 -4.94 -7.21
C LYS A 219 13.44 -5.97 -6.08
N ASP A 220 14.50 -6.77 -5.96
CA ASP A 220 14.63 -7.82 -4.94
C ASP A 220 14.65 -7.27 -3.51
N TYR A 221 15.17 -6.04 -3.36
CA TYR A 221 15.22 -5.36 -2.08
C TYR A 221 13.86 -4.79 -1.70
N SER A 222 13.14 -4.19 -2.64
CA SER A 222 11.84 -3.57 -2.40
C SER A 222 10.79 -4.55 -1.83
N VAL A 223 10.82 -5.80 -2.27
CA VAL A 223 9.88 -6.84 -1.82
C VAL A 223 10.13 -7.32 -0.39
N GLN A 224 11.27 -6.96 0.19
CA GLN A 224 11.60 -7.28 1.59
C GLN A 224 10.96 -6.28 2.57
N PHE A 225 10.23 -5.27 2.08
CA PHE A 225 9.52 -4.30 2.90
C PHE A 225 8.02 -4.57 2.86
N LYS A 226 7.38 -4.38 3.99
CA LYS A 226 5.91 -4.34 4.05
C LYS A 226 5.38 -3.14 3.26
N HIS A 227 6.12 -2.03 3.33
CA HIS A 227 5.77 -0.77 2.68
C HIS A 227 7.02 -0.11 2.10
N PHE A 228 7.38 -0.47 0.87
CA PHE A 228 8.44 0.24 0.15
C PHE A 228 7.85 1.52 -0.46
N THR A 229 8.39 2.68 -0.08
CA THR A 229 7.81 3.99 -0.46
C THR A 229 8.64 4.69 -1.53
N LEU A 230 8.05 5.72 -2.18
CA LEU A 230 8.77 6.54 -3.16
C LEU A 230 9.94 7.28 -2.53
N ASP A 231 9.80 7.73 -1.28
CA ASP A 231 10.89 8.38 -0.55
C ASP A 231 12.08 7.41 -0.38
N MET A 232 11.81 6.14 -0.03
CA MET A 232 12.86 5.11 0.07
C MET A 232 13.52 4.85 -1.28
N LEU A 233 12.73 4.70 -2.34
CA LEU A 233 13.23 4.45 -3.70
C LEU A 233 14.09 5.63 -4.18
N SER A 234 13.61 6.85 -4.00
CA SER A 234 14.30 8.07 -4.42
C SER A 234 15.66 8.22 -3.75
N VAL A 235 15.72 8.03 -2.43
CA VAL A 235 16.98 8.10 -1.68
C VAL A 235 17.93 7.00 -2.11
N LEU A 236 17.44 5.78 -2.28
CA LEU A 236 18.27 4.64 -2.73
C LEU A 236 18.86 4.87 -4.12
N VAL A 237 18.05 5.30 -5.09
CA VAL A 237 18.53 5.58 -6.46
C VAL A 237 19.50 6.75 -6.48
N THR A 238 19.23 7.82 -5.73
CA THR A 238 20.13 8.95 -5.62
C THR A 238 21.52 8.54 -5.09
N GLU A 239 21.56 7.72 -4.03
CA GLU A 239 22.84 7.25 -3.47
C GLU A 239 23.55 6.26 -4.38
N LEU A 240 22.83 5.42 -5.12
CA LEU A 240 23.42 4.56 -6.13
C LEU A 240 24.07 5.37 -7.25
N ASN A 241 23.39 6.39 -7.79
CA ASN A 241 23.93 7.29 -8.81
C ASN A 241 25.14 8.07 -8.28
N ASN A 242 25.06 8.64 -7.07
CA ASN A 242 26.19 9.33 -6.43
C ASN A 242 27.41 8.42 -6.28
N SER A 243 27.19 7.17 -5.94
CA SER A 243 28.23 6.16 -5.75
C SER A 243 29.02 5.90 -7.04
N VAL A 244 28.34 5.98 -8.18
CA VAL A 244 28.93 5.84 -9.52
C VAL A 244 29.74 7.08 -9.86
N THR A 245 29.12 8.25 -9.71
CA THR A 245 29.74 9.54 -10.03
C THR A 245 31.04 9.77 -9.23
N LEU A 246 31.06 9.36 -7.95
CA LEU A 246 32.22 9.50 -7.09
C LEU A 246 33.34 8.48 -7.37
N ASN A 247 33.20 7.62 -8.37
CA ASN A 247 34.18 6.57 -8.74
C ASN A 247 34.59 5.65 -7.57
N LYS A 248 33.75 5.62 -6.51
CA LYS A 248 34.01 4.98 -5.21
C LYS A 248 34.05 3.44 -5.31
N TYR A 249 33.50 2.92 -6.39
CA TYR A 249 33.26 1.48 -6.59
C TYR A 249 33.96 0.90 -7.80
N ARG A 250 35.03 1.55 -8.29
CA ARG A 250 35.80 1.06 -9.44
C ARG A 250 36.29 -0.36 -9.18
N GLY A 251 35.86 -1.31 -10.01
CA GLY A 251 36.22 -2.73 -9.90
C GLY A 251 35.40 -3.55 -8.91
N LYS A 252 34.36 -2.99 -8.27
CA LYS A 252 33.39 -3.74 -7.45
C LYS A 252 32.26 -4.33 -8.31
N THR A 253 31.68 -5.42 -7.83
CA THR A 253 30.45 -5.99 -8.42
C THR A 253 29.24 -5.15 -8.10
N PHE A 254 28.19 -5.22 -8.91
CA PHE A 254 26.93 -4.51 -8.66
C PHE A 254 26.33 -4.85 -7.28
N ASN A 255 26.41 -6.11 -6.86
CA ASN A 255 25.96 -6.52 -5.54
C ASN A 255 26.75 -5.87 -4.40
N ALA A 256 28.06 -5.70 -4.55
CA ALA A 256 28.88 -5.03 -3.54
C ALA A 256 28.54 -3.54 -3.47
N ILE A 257 28.32 -2.89 -4.61
CA ILE A 257 27.90 -1.48 -4.67
C ILE A 257 26.54 -1.31 -3.96
N PHE A 258 25.58 -2.16 -4.31
CA PHE A 258 24.24 -2.12 -3.75
C PHE A 258 24.24 -2.30 -2.23
N ASN A 259 24.95 -3.33 -1.73
CA ASN A 259 25.03 -3.62 -0.30
C ASN A 259 25.69 -2.47 0.48
N ASP A 260 26.79 -1.90 -0.03
CA ASP A 260 27.46 -0.78 0.60
C ASP A 260 26.52 0.45 0.72
N VAL A 261 25.71 0.73 -0.30
CA VAL A 261 24.75 1.84 -0.27
C VAL A 261 23.62 1.58 0.73
N VAL A 262 23.07 0.37 0.73
CA VAL A 262 22.02 -0.04 1.69
C VAL A 262 22.52 0.05 3.13
N ASP A 263 23.76 -0.35 3.39
CA ASP A 263 24.37 -0.28 4.72
C ASP A 263 24.57 1.18 5.16
N ILE A 264 25.01 2.07 4.26
CA ILE A 264 25.16 3.50 4.54
C ILE A 264 23.81 4.14 4.86
N LEU A 265 22.78 3.84 4.09
CA LEU A 265 21.45 4.38 4.28
C LEU A 265 20.75 3.80 5.53
N ASN A 266 21.25 2.66 6.05
CA ASN A 266 20.67 1.95 7.21
C ASN A 266 19.16 1.70 7.06
N ILE A 267 18.69 1.51 5.83
CA ILE A 267 17.30 1.16 5.53
C ILE A 267 17.17 -0.35 5.79
N LYS A 268 16.41 -0.72 6.82
CA LYS A 268 16.27 -2.12 7.22
C LYS A 268 14.94 -2.70 6.72
N PRO A 269 14.98 -3.78 5.95
CA PRO A 269 13.77 -4.51 5.59
C PRO A 269 13.04 -5.03 6.83
N ASP A 270 11.71 -4.97 6.78
CA ASP A 270 10.81 -5.45 7.84
C ASP A 270 10.19 -6.82 7.51
N ARG A 271 10.53 -7.39 6.35
CA ARG A 271 10.14 -8.74 5.94
C ARG A 271 11.36 -9.62 5.71
N SER A 272 11.26 -10.87 6.13
CA SER A 272 12.18 -11.88 5.64
C SER A 272 11.89 -12.19 4.16
N PRO A 273 12.92 -12.44 3.33
CA PRO A 273 12.70 -12.83 1.96
C PRO A 273 11.79 -14.07 1.92
N ILE A 274 10.81 -14.05 1.02
CA ILE A 274 9.94 -15.20 0.81
C ILE A 274 10.78 -16.28 0.16
N ILE A 275 10.85 -17.41 0.81
CA ILE A 275 11.57 -18.58 0.32
C ILE A 275 10.58 -19.74 0.20
N LYS A 276 10.75 -20.57 -0.82
CA LYS A 276 10.00 -21.83 -0.97
C LYS A 276 10.94 -22.94 -1.35
N VAL A 277 10.58 -24.14 -0.94
CA VAL A 277 11.23 -25.34 -1.47
C VAL A 277 10.73 -25.55 -2.90
N SER A 278 11.66 -25.60 -3.85
CA SER A 278 11.37 -25.82 -5.27
C SER A 278 11.53 -27.27 -5.68
N SER A 279 12.40 -28.01 -4.99
CA SER A 279 12.69 -29.41 -5.30
C SER A 279 13.12 -30.15 -4.05
N ILE A 280 12.70 -31.39 -3.91
CA ILE A 280 13.20 -32.35 -2.93
C ILE A 280 13.54 -33.63 -3.67
N LYS A 281 14.79 -34.03 -3.66
CA LYS A 281 15.24 -35.30 -4.22
C LYS A 281 15.84 -36.18 -3.14
N TYR A 282 15.62 -37.48 -3.25
CA TYR A 282 16.30 -38.46 -2.44
C TYR A 282 17.10 -39.42 -3.33
N ARG A 283 18.42 -39.44 -3.18
CA ARG A 283 19.34 -40.20 -4.04
C ARG A 283 19.05 -40.01 -5.55
N GLY A 284 18.76 -38.75 -5.94
CA GLY A 284 18.45 -38.35 -7.31
C GLY A 284 16.99 -38.53 -7.77
N ILE A 285 16.13 -39.16 -6.97
CA ILE A 285 14.72 -39.38 -7.29
C ILE A 285 13.91 -38.22 -6.74
N ASP A 286 13.03 -37.63 -7.56
CA ASP A 286 12.11 -36.54 -7.12
C ASP A 286 11.06 -37.11 -6.17
N VAL A 287 11.10 -36.62 -4.92
CA VAL A 287 10.16 -37.00 -3.85
C VAL A 287 9.33 -35.83 -3.35
N PHE A 288 9.38 -34.67 -3.99
CA PHE A 288 8.71 -33.44 -3.55
C PHE A 288 7.20 -33.63 -3.38
N LYS A 289 6.54 -34.38 -4.26
CA LYS A 289 5.09 -34.65 -4.21
C LYS A 289 4.63 -35.30 -2.91
N TYR A 290 5.52 -36.00 -2.20
CA TYR A 290 5.20 -36.75 -0.97
C TYR A 290 5.31 -35.92 0.31
N PHE A 291 5.87 -34.69 0.23
CA PHE A 291 6.14 -33.87 1.40
C PHE A 291 5.37 -32.55 1.39
N THR A 292 5.01 -32.12 2.59
CA THR A 292 4.66 -30.73 2.92
C THR A 292 5.83 -30.15 3.70
N VAL A 293 6.23 -28.92 3.37
CA VAL A 293 7.30 -28.22 4.06
C VAL A 293 6.69 -27.39 5.16
N ASN A 294 7.15 -27.60 6.40
CA ASN A 294 6.69 -26.85 7.55
C ASN A 294 7.88 -26.14 8.22
N ASN A 295 7.58 -24.99 8.83
CA ASN A 295 8.58 -24.24 9.60
C ASN A 295 9.82 -23.82 8.78
N LEU A 296 9.67 -23.54 7.49
CA LEU A 296 10.77 -23.11 6.64
C LEU A 296 11.43 -21.81 7.15
N GLY A 297 10.65 -20.94 7.83
CA GLY A 297 11.16 -19.74 8.50
C GLY A 297 12.16 -20.03 9.62
N TYR A 298 12.09 -21.21 10.25
CA TYR A 298 13.05 -21.62 11.29
C TYR A 298 14.45 -21.87 10.75
N LEU A 299 14.58 -22.08 9.44
CA LEU A 299 15.89 -22.25 8.80
C LEU A 299 16.81 -21.06 9.11
N LYS A 300 16.28 -19.83 9.09
CA LYS A 300 17.05 -18.61 9.37
C LYS A 300 17.46 -18.47 10.83
N ASN A 301 16.56 -18.79 11.75
CA ASN A 301 16.75 -18.49 13.17
C ASN A 301 17.28 -19.69 13.97
N HIS A 302 16.98 -20.89 13.50
CA HIS A 302 17.27 -22.13 14.24
C HIS A 302 18.07 -23.15 13.43
N GLY A 303 18.32 -22.89 12.13
CA GLY A 303 19.10 -23.76 11.26
C GLY A 303 18.40 -25.08 10.90
N TYR A 304 17.08 -25.17 11.04
CA TYR A 304 16.33 -26.37 10.64
C TYR A 304 14.93 -26.02 10.12
N PHE A 305 14.32 -26.97 9.42
CA PHE A 305 12.89 -26.99 9.05
C PHE A 305 12.39 -28.43 8.98
N ASN A 306 11.07 -28.60 8.85
CA ASN A 306 10.44 -29.91 8.88
C ASN A 306 9.79 -30.26 7.55
N LEU A 307 9.95 -31.51 7.13
CA LEU A 307 9.20 -32.13 6.04
C LEU A 307 8.17 -33.08 6.64
N THR A 308 6.89 -32.84 6.37
CA THR A 308 5.81 -33.70 6.82
C THR A 308 5.23 -34.47 5.65
N PHE A 309 4.96 -35.74 5.83
CA PHE A 309 4.38 -36.58 4.78
C PHE A 309 2.95 -36.17 4.46
N LYS A 310 2.67 -35.97 3.18
CA LYS A 310 1.30 -35.77 2.70
C LYS A 310 0.54 -37.09 2.73
N ASN A 311 -0.57 -37.09 3.44
CA ASN A 311 -1.60 -38.12 3.50
C ASN A 311 -1.22 -39.58 3.20
N LYS A 312 -1.30 -40.42 4.20
CA LYS A 312 -0.94 -41.85 4.17
C LYS A 312 -1.81 -42.72 3.26
N ASP A 313 -2.97 -42.22 2.79
CA ASP A 313 -4.00 -43.11 2.28
C ASP A 313 -4.08 -43.29 0.74
N ASN A 314 -3.51 -42.39 -0.05
CA ASN A 314 -3.65 -42.45 -1.51
C ASN A 314 -2.39 -42.85 -2.32
N ASN A 315 -1.20 -42.95 -1.68
CA ASN A 315 0.06 -43.31 -2.38
C ASN A 315 0.92 -44.30 -1.58
N LYS A 316 0.26 -45.21 -0.87
CA LYS A 316 0.95 -46.07 0.09
C LYS A 316 1.94 -47.05 -0.56
N GLU A 317 1.59 -47.63 -1.69
CA GLU A 317 2.45 -48.66 -2.36
C GLU A 317 3.67 -48.04 -3.01
N ASP A 318 3.57 -46.92 -3.72
CA ASP A 318 4.71 -46.24 -4.34
C ASP A 318 5.68 -45.70 -3.29
N PHE A 319 5.12 -45.21 -2.20
CA PHE A 319 5.87 -44.60 -1.11
C PHE A 319 6.55 -45.67 -0.23
N GLU A 320 5.89 -46.80 0.07
CA GLU A 320 6.49 -47.91 0.82
C GLU A 320 7.62 -48.62 0.05
N THR A 321 7.52 -48.62 -1.29
CA THR A 321 8.58 -49.14 -2.14
C THR A 321 9.81 -48.22 -2.11
N LEU A 322 9.56 -46.89 -2.12
CA LEU A 322 10.63 -45.88 -2.02
C LEU A 322 11.27 -45.83 -0.63
N ILE A 323 10.46 -46.05 0.43
CA ILE A 323 10.90 -46.04 1.84
C ILE A 323 11.63 -47.29 2.23
N LYS A 324 11.39 -48.46 1.62
CA LYS A 324 12.11 -49.69 1.93
C LYS A 324 13.62 -49.58 1.75
N ASP A 325 14.04 -48.66 0.88
CA ASP A 325 15.47 -48.37 0.68
C ASP A 325 15.99 -47.20 1.57
N VAL A 326 15.12 -46.59 2.40
CA VAL A 326 15.46 -45.40 3.21
C VAL A 326 15.57 -45.81 4.68
N GLU A 327 16.75 -46.28 5.09
CA GLU A 327 16.99 -46.75 6.46
C GLU A 327 16.59 -45.77 7.57
N PHE A 328 16.69 -44.46 7.36
CA PHE A 328 16.35 -43.47 8.37
C PHE A 328 14.82 -43.21 8.48
N LEU A 329 14.06 -43.54 7.47
CA LEU A 329 12.59 -43.50 7.49
C LEU A 329 11.94 -44.77 8.04
N SER A 330 12.73 -45.84 8.20
CA SER A 330 12.28 -47.15 8.72
C SER A 330 11.91 -47.12 10.20
N GLY A 331 12.23 -46.08 10.94
CA GLY A 331 11.68 -45.79 12.25
C GLY A 331 10.19 -45.35 12.15
N ALA A 332 9.33 -46.30 11.88
CA ALA A 332 7.96 -46.26 11.38
C ALA A 332 6.92 -45.42 12.20
N GLN A 333 7.30 -44.50 13.03
CA GLN A 333 6.40 -43.65 13.82
C GLN A 333 6.58 -42.16 13.62
N ARG A 334 7.46 -41.67 12.77
CA ARG A 334 7.68 -40.24 12.59
C ARG A 334 6.85 -39.70 11.44
N SER A 335 5.90 -38.85 11.73
CA SER A 335 5.09 -38.15 10.75
C SER A 335 5.85 -37.04 10.01
N HIS A 336 7.08 -36.75 10.42
CA HIS A 336 7.90 -35.67 9.87
C HIS A 336 9.42 -36.01 9.91
N VAL A 337 10.17 -35.38 9.02
CA VAL A 337 11.62 -35.42 8.94
C VAL A 337 12.16 -34.03 9.20
N GLN A 338 13.01 -33.88 10.20
CA GLN A 338 13.69 -32.61 10.47
C GLN A 338 14.94 -32.50 9.61
N ILE A 339 15.08 -31.42 8.86
CA ILE A 339 16.25 -31.10 8.05
C ILE A 339 17.08 -30.07 8.81
N SER A 340 18.28 -30.48 9.26
CA SER A 340 19.21 -29.62 9.99
C SER A 340 20.35 -29.18 9.07
N VAL A 341 20.63 -27.88 9.06
CA VAL A 341 21.73 -27.29 8.30
C VAL A 341 23.09 -27.70 8.90
N ALA A 342 23.15 -27.86 10.23
CA ALA A 342 24.37 -28.24 10.92
C ALA A 342 24.86 -29.64 10.53
N GLU A 343 23.95 -30.50 10.06
CA GLU A 343 24.23 -31.90 9.64
C GLU A 343 24.18 -32.05 8.10
N SER A 344 24.30 -30.96 7.37
CA SER A 344 24.14 -30.96 5.91
C SER A 344 25.22 -30.13 5.24
N THR A 345 25.50 -30.43 3.98
CA THR A 345 26.32 -29.57 3.12
C THR A 345 25.40 -28.46 2.53
N LEU A 346 25.83 -27.20 2.64
CA LEU A 346 25.06 -26.03 2.20
C LEU A 346 25.78 -25.32 1.05
N GLU A 347 25.12 -25.16 -0.07
CA GLU A 347 25.53 -24.28 -1.17
C GLU A 347 24.56 -23.13 -1.28
N VAL A 348 25.04 -21.90 -1.07
CA VAL A 348 24.19 -20.66 -1.12
C VAL A 348 24.61 -19.83 -2.30
N THR A 349 23.66 -19.53 -3.17
CA THR A 349 23.78 -18.54 -4.25
C THR A 349 22.80 -17.39 -4.02
N ASN A 350 22.86 -16.34 -4.86
CA ASN A 350 21.95 -15.19 -4.71
C ASN A 350 20.47 -15.57 -4.80
N ASP A 351 20.13 -16.61 -5.55
CA ASP A 351 18.75 -16.95 -5.89
C ASP A 351 18.28 -18.26 -5.26
N LYS A 352 19.18 -19.09 -4.79
CA LYS A 352 18.85 -20.40 -4.24
C LYS A 352 19.80 -20.87 -3.16
N ILE A 353 19.26 -21.75 -2.31
CA ILE A 353 20.00 -22.52 -1.32
C ILE A 353 19.84 -23.98 -1.68
N GLN A 354 20.93 -24.72 -1.81
CA GLN A 354 20.94 -26.19 -1.95
C GLN A 354 21.43 -26.81 -0.66
N ILE A 355 20.63 -27.70 -0.12
CA ILE A 355 20.95 -28.45 1.11
C ILE A 355 21.08 -29.91 0.73
N LYS A 356 22.22 -30.52 1.05
CA LYS A 356 22.44 -31.96 0.89
C LYS A 356 22.69 -32.60 2.25
N THR A 357 21.79 -33.48 2.67
CA THR A 357 21.92 -34.20 3.93
C THR A 357 22.84 -35.40 3.78
N LEU A 358 23.39 -35.88 4.89
CA LEU A 358 24.24 -37.07 4.91
C LEU A 358 23.51 -38.33 4.41
N GLU A 359 22.20 -38.39 4.61
CA GLU A 359 21.34 -39.51 4.18
C GLU A 359 21.00 -39.48 2.69
N GLY A 360 21.44 -38.45 1.95
CA GLY A 360 21.26 -38.35 0.50
C GLY A 360 20.00 -37.60 0.07
N MET A 361 19.38 -36.77 0.95
CA MET A 361 18.37 -35.80 0.55
C MET A 361 19.04 -34.59 -0.07
N GLU A 362 18.53 -34.12 -1.21
CA GLU A 362 18.91 -32.88 -1.86
C GLU A 362 17.66 -31.98 -1.90
N ILE A 363 17.76 -30.81 -1.26
CA ILE A 363 16.65 -29.87 -1.15
C ILE A 363 17.08 -28.55 -1.76
N GLU A 364 16.31 -28.07 -2.70
CA GLU A 364 16.51 -26.77 -3.31
C GLU A 364 15.46 -25.79 -2.80
N ILE A 365 15.93 -24.69 -2.23
CA ILE A 365 15.10 -23.57 -1.75
C ILE A 365 15.40 -22.37 -2.65
N ILE A 366 14.38 -21.78 -3.24
CA ILE A 366 14.51 -20.59 -4.09
C ILE A 366 13.90 -19.38 -3.42
N LYS A 367 14.44 -18.20 -3.71
CA LYS A 367 13.73 -16.94 -3.46
C LYS A 367 12.54 -16.87 -4.42
N VAL A 368 11.39 -16.55 -3.86
CA VAL A 368 10.19 -16.28 -4.68
C VAL A 368 10.23 -14.82 -5.07
N PRO A 369 10.33 -14.50 -6.38
CA PRO A 369 10.13 -13.13 -6.82
C PRO A 369 8.71 -12.71 -6.43
N PHE A 370 8.60 -11.58 -5.77
CA PHE A 370 7.32 -11.00 -5.40
C PHE A 370 6.79 -10.26 -6.64
N GLU A 371 5.88 -10.85 -7.37
CA GLU A 371 5.13 -10.12 -8.38
C GLU A 371 4.03 -9.35 -7.68
N GLY A 372 4.20 -8.02 -7.61
CA GLY A 372 3.22 -7.00 -7.22
C GLY A 372 2.28 -7.35 -6.07
N ALA A 373 2.29 -6.57 -5.01
CA ALA A 373 1.34 -6.68 -3.90
C ALA A 373 -0.06 -6.27 -4.36
N THR A 374 -0.76 -7.12 -5.08
CA THR A 374 -2.21 -7.04 -5.20
C THR A 374 -2.84 -7.90 -4.12
N SER A 375 -4.01 -7.47 -3.62
CA SER A 375 -4.80 -8.20 -2.62
C SER A 375 -5.13 -9.65 -3.03
N GLU A 376 -5.09 -9.95 -4.32
CA GLU A 376 -5.28 -11.30 -4.88
C GLU A 376 -4.08 -12.23 -4.63
N LEU A 377 -2.86 -11.69 -4.60
CA LEU A 377 -1.67 -12.48 -4.28
C LEU A 377 -1.64 -12.90 -2.81
N ASN A 378 -2.11 -12.06 -1.90
CA ASN A 378 -2.27 -12.45 -0.50
C ASN A 378 -3.27 -13.60 -0.33
N LEU A 379 -4.33 -13.65 -1.13
CA LEU A 379 -5.30 -14.76 -1.16
C LEU A 379 -4.70 -16.04 -1.76
N PHE A 380 -3.84 -15.92 -2.77
CA PHE A 380 -3.16 -17.04 -3.40
C PHE A 380 -2.10 -17.64 -2.46
N PHE A 381 -1.33 -16.80 -1.77
CA PHE A 381 -0.33 -17.22 -0.79
C PHE A 381 -0.97 -17.87 0.44
N ASN A 382 -2.06 -17.34 0.96
CA ASN A 382 -2.78 -17.93 2.10
C ASN A 382 -3.44 -19.28 1.79
N LYS A 383 -3.61 -19.64 0.50
CA LYS A 383 -4.18 -20.94 0.10
C LYS A 383 -3.16 -22.01 -0.24
N GLN A 384 -1.91 -21.65 -0.57
CA GLN A 384 -0.90 -22.61 -1.06
C GLN A 384 0.34 -22.75 -0.19
N ILE A 385 0.56 -21.85 0.75
CA ILE A 385 1.73 -21.89 1.62
C ILE A 385 1.24 -21.68 3.05
N ASP A 386 1.41 -22.69 3.91
CA ASP A 386 1.26 -22.53 5.35
C ASP A 386 2.36 -21.58 5.85
N TYR A 387 2.08 -20.28 5.78
CA TYR A 387 2.90 -19.27 6.43
C TYR A 387 2.60 -19.28 7.91
N VAL A 388 3.58 -19.62 8.69
CA VAL A 388 3.59 -19.21 10.08
C VAL A 388 3.93 -17.74 10.10
N SER A 389 2.91 -16.87 10.08
CA SER A 389 3.06 -15.50 10.52
C SER A 389 3.26 -15.56 12.02
N TYR A 390 4.45 -15.24 12.50
CA TYR A 390 4.62 -14.90 13.90
C TYR A 390 4.06 -13.48 14.05
N GLU A 391 2.87 -13.36 14.60
CA GLU A 391 2.50 -12.22 15.39
C GLU A 391 3.29 -12.37 16.68
N GLU A 392 4.27 -11.52 16.88
CA GLU A 392 4.84 -11.31 18.22
C GLU A 392 3.78 -10.55 19.02
N ASP A 393 3.37 -11.15 20.15
CA ASP A 393 2.59 -10.54 21.21
C ASP A 393 3.27 -9.28 21.80
#